data_233742c0a9d57d3f5efd4603679e99c3
#
_entry.id   233742c0a9d57d3f5efd4603679e99c3
#
_cell.length_a   1.000
_cell.length_b   1.000
_cell.length_c   1.000
_cell.angle_alpha   90.00
_cell.angle_beta   90.00
_cell.angle_gamma   90.00
#
_symmetry.space_group_name_H-M   'P 1'
#
loop_
_entity.id
_entity.type
_entity.pdbx_description
1 polymer ?
#
loop_
_entity_poly.entity_id
_entity_poly.type
_entity_poly.pdbx_seq_one_letter_code
_entity_poly.pdbx_strand_id
1 'polypeptide(L)'
;MKRWGLISVFSVLVFMLSLVFGSIASAQQQREVEVDGLIVDQTQTRIGQEFYWNFVNVWEAPIGIKDHYNIFIIERASPAWGSWIWIEVGGFVSKEIVYREMLKPRAEEIEKTAKKGVEVVKEHLYHLKEYGKELGERDMAGTGIY
;
A
#
# COMPACT_ATOMS: atom_id res chain seq x y z
N MET A 1 24.80 41.95 54.01
CA MET A 1 23.42 41.52 53.84
C MET A 1 22.96 41.76 52.36
N LYS A 2 23.53 41.13 51.33
CA LYS A 2 23.08 41.28 49.94
C LYS A 2 23.20 40.01 49.06
N ARG A 3 23.53 38.86 49.65
CA ARG A 3 23.75 37.63 48.84
C ARG A 3 22.52 36.73 48.73
N TRP A 4 21.49 36.91 49.52
CA TRP A 4 20.27 36.10 49.52
C TRP A 4 19.30 36.47 48.38
N GLY A 5 19.29 37.71 47.94
CA GLY A 5 18.45 38.15 46.83
C GLY A 5 18.85 37.54 45.46
N LEU A 6 20.15 37.33 45.25
CA LEU A 6 20.68 36.76 44.02
C LEU A 6 20.32 35.26 43.87
N ILE A 7 20.33 34.54 44.97
CA ILE A 7 19.99 33.08 44.98
C ILE A 7 18.48 32.90 44.66
N SER A 8 17.63 33.78 45.22
CA SER A 8 16.20 33.73 44.99
C SER A 8 15.83 34.02 43.53
N VAL A 9 16.47 35.03 42.90
CA VAL A 9 16.24 35.38 41.52
C VAL A 9 16.71 34.28 40.55
N PHE A 10 17.86 33.66 40.87
CA PHE A 10 18.40 32.57 40.05
C PHE A 10 17.52 31.31 40.13
N SER A 11 16.94 30.98 41.28
CA SER A 11 16.01 29.88 41.46
C SER A 11 14.70 30.03 40.67
N VAL A 12 14.15 31.26 40.66
CA VAL A 12 12.94 31.57 39.89
C VAL A 12 13.20 31.50 38.38
N LEU A 13 14.40 31.95 37.93
CA LEU A 13 14.75 31.88 36.51
C LEU A 13 14.92 30.45 36.03
N VAL A 14 15.55 29.57 36.81
CA VAL A 14 15.72 28.16 36.49
C VAL A 14 14.37 27.45 36.45
N PHE A 15 13.47 27.79 37.37
CA PHE A 15 12.09 27.20 37.39
C PHE A 15 11.27 27.66 36.21
N MET A 16 11.37 28.91 35.79
CA MET A 16 10.69 29.40 34.59
C MET A 16 11.26 28.75 33.30
N LEU A 17 12.55 28.52 33.24
CA LEU A 17 13.17 27.86 32.08
C LEU A 17 12.74 26.39 31.95
N SER A 18 12.51 25.68 33.06
CA SER A 18 12.04 24.30 33.04
C SER A 18 10.57 24.16 32.56
N LEU A 19 9.75 25.18 32.78
CA LEU A 19 8.36 25.19 32.27
C LEU A 19 8.28 25.38 30.74
N VAL A 20 9.24 26.05 30.14
CA VAL A 20 9.30 26.26 28.69
C VAL A 20 9.76 24.99 27.95
N PHE A 21 10.65 24.19 28.55
CA PHE A 21 11.10 22.92 27.93
C PHE A 21 10.15 21.75 28.14
N GLY A 22 9.21 21.84 29.06
CA GLY A 22 8.22 20.78 29.33
C GLY A 22 7.10 20.66 28.29
N SER A 23 6.97 21.61 27.35
CA SER A 23 5.83 21.66 26.41
C SER A 23 6.14 21.14 25.01
N ILE A 24 7.31 20.56 24.76
CA ILE A 24 7.67 19.98 23.45
C ILE A 24 7.64 18.43 23.52
N ALA A 25 6.78 17.89 24.35
CA ALA A 25 6.28 16.55 24.12
C ALA A 25 5.13 16.67 23.11
N SER A 26 5.44 17.14 21.91
CA SER A 26 4.56 16.95 20.75
C SER A 26 4.38 15.46 20.62
N ALA A 27 3.20 15.00 20.94
CA ALA A 27 2.70 13.71 20.51
C ALA A 27 2.93 13.66 19.00
N GLN A 28 4.01 13.05 18.55
CA GLN A 28 4.11 12.47 17.24
C GLN A 28 3.03 11.39 17.22
N GLN A 29 1.83 11.85 16.92
CA GLN A 29 0.78 10.99 16.42
C GLN A 29 1.38 10.40 15.15
N GLN A 30 2.04 9.24 15.30
CA GLN A 30 2.30 8.36 14.19
C GLN A 30 0.93 8.16 13.53
N ARG A 31 0.63 8.98 12.53
CA ARG A 31 -0.32 8.57 11.53
C ARG A 31 0.29 7.27 10.98
N GLU A 32 -0.24 6.15 11.42
CA GLU A 32 -0.15 4.94 10.63
C GLU A 32 -0.69 5.35 9.26
N VAL A 33 0.23 5.59 8.35
CA VAL A 33 -0.10 5.69 6.94
C VAL A 33 -0.47 4.26 6.61
N GLU A 34 -1.77 3.98 6.71
CA GLU A 34 -2.36 2.76 6.20
C GLU A 34 -2.09 2.80 4.70
N VAL A 35 -1.02 2.14 4.28
CA VAL A 35 -0.63 2.05 2.87
C VAL A 35 -1.56 0.99 2.28
N ASP A 36 -2.70 1.45 1.80
CA ASP A 36 -3.55 0.65 0.93
C ASP A 36 -2.70 0.22 -0.27
N GLY A 37 -2.44 -1.07 -0.37
CA GLY A 37 -1.78 -1.79 -1.45
C GLY A 37 -0.90 -0.98 -2.41
N LEU A 38 0.38 -1.26 -2.45
CA LEU A 38 1.33 -0.60 -3.35
C LEU A 38 1.16 -1.15 -4.77
N ILE A 39 1.06 -0.28 -5.78
CA ILE A 39 1.15 -0.66 -7.20
C ILE A 39 2.58 -0.41 -7.67
N VAL A 40 3.27 -1.49 -8.00
CA VAL A 40 4.68 -1.47 -8.41
C VAL A 40 4.77 -1.56 -9.93
N ASP A 41 5.38 -0.54 -10.54
CA ASP A 41 5.67 -0.51 -11.97
C ASP A 41 6.97 -1.24 -12.29
N GLN A 42 6.87 -2.29 -13.11
CA GLN A 42 7.99 -3.03 -13.69
C GLN A 42 7.88 -3.09 -15.22
N THR A 43 7.33 -2.03 -15.82
CA THR A 43 7.25 -1.89 -17.27
C THR A 43 8.54 -1.30 -17.82
N GLN A 44 8.84 -1.59 -19.09
CA GLN A 44 10.11 -1.22 -19.74
C GLN A 44 9.91 -0.42 -21.03
N THR A 45 8.79 -0.60 -21.71
CA THR A 45 8.50 0.07 -22.98
C THR A 45 7.45 1.14 -22.81
N ARG A 46 7.32 2.03 -23.80
CA ARG A 46 6.26 3.02 -23.86
C ARG A 46 4.86 2.38 -23.80
N ILE A 47 4.68 1.24 -24.43
CA ILE A 47 3.39 0.51 -24.45
C ILE A 47 3.07 -0.03 -23.05
N GLY A 48 4.07 -0.60 -22.36
CA GLY A 48 3.91 -1.03 -20.97
C GLY A 48 3.61 0.12 -20.02
N GLN A 49 4.32 1.24 -20.17
CA GLN A 49 4.05 2.44 -19.36
C GLN A 49 2.65 3.00 -19.60
N GLU A 50 2.17 3.01 -20.83
CA GLU A 50 0.81 3.42 -21.18
C GLU A 50 -0.23 2.50 -20.53
N PHE A 51 0.02 1.17 -20.52
CA PHE A 51 -0.81 0.23 -19.77
C PHE A 51 -0.82 0.55 -18.28
N TYR A 52 0.35 0.74 -17.67
CA TYR A 52 0.48 1.09 -16.25
C TYR A 52 -0.33 2.32 -15.89
N TRP A 53 -0.19 3.42 -16.64
CA TRP A 53 -0.93 4.65 -16.37
C TRP A 53 -2.44 4.48 -16.52
N ASN A 54 -2.89 3.75 -17.55
CA ASN A 54 -4.31 3.44 -17.71
C ASN A 54 -4.84 2.58 -16.55
N PHE A 55 -4.05 1.61 -16.07
CA PHE A 55 -4.40 0.78 -14.93
C PHE A 55 -4.55 1.64 -13.67
N VAL A 56 -3.55 2.45 -13.33
CA VAL A 56 -3.55 3.29 -12.12
C VAL A 56 -4.68 4.31 -12.15
N ASN A 57 -4.97 4.90 -13.31
CA ASN A 57 -6.05 5.90 -13.44
C ASN A 57 -7.45 5.32 -13.21
N VAL A 58 -7.64 4.03 -13.43
CA VAL A 58 -8.94 3.34 -13.24
C VAL A 58 -8.97 2.57 -11.92
N TRP A 59 -7.79 2.37 -11.31
CA TRP A 59 -7.68 1.61 -10.07
C TRP A 59 -8.33 2.35 -8.90
N GLU A 60 -9.25 1.67 -8.26
CA GLU A 60 -9.81 2.04 -6.97
C GLU A 60 -9.71 0.83 -6.05
N ALA A 61 -9.09 0.98 -4.91
CA ALA A 61 -8.94 -0.10 -3.93
C ALA A 61 -10.33 -0.61 -3.48
N PRO A 62 -10.55 -1.92 -3.45
CA PRO A 62 -11.84 -2.48 -3.04
C PRO A 62 -12.13 -2.15 -1.57
N ILE A 63 -13.35 -1.68 -1.27
CA ILE A 63 -13.76 -1.28 0.07
C ILE A 63 -13.71 -2.49 1.04
N GLY A 64 -13.05 -2.30 2.17
CA GLY A 64 -12.98 -3.28 3.26
C GLY A 64 -11.99 -4.43 3.03
N ILE A 65 -11.12 -4.33 2.05
CA ILE A 65 -9.94 -5.17 1.94
C ILE A 65 -8.80 -4.41 2.62
N LYS A 66 -8.51 -4.78 3.87
CA LYS A 66 -7.47 -4.15 4.70
C LYS A 66 -6.13 -4.88 4.67
N ASP A 67 -6.07 -5.98 3.93
CA ASP A 67 -4.89 -6.81 3.90
C ASP A 67 -3.81 -6.15 3.04
N HIS A 68 -2.58 -6.22 3.53
CA HIS A 68 -1.39 -5.68 2.87
C HIS A 68 -1.07 -6.50 1.63
N TYR A 69 -1.64 -6.12 0.50
CA TYR A 69 -1.32 -6.68 -0.80
C TYR A 69 -0.57 -5.66 -1.66
N ASN A 70 0.33 -6.15 -2.48
CA ASN A 70 0.97 -5.35 -3.51
C ASN A 70 0.53 -5.86 -4.88
N ILE A 71 0.39 -4.94 -5.81
CA ILE A 71 0.10 -5.23 -7.21
C ILE A 71 1.36 -4.95 -8.00
N PHE A 72 1.89 -5.93 -8.70
CA PHE A 72 3.07 -5.77 -9.55
C PHE A 72 2.64 -5.84 -11.00
N ILE A 73 2.86 -4.78 -11.76
CA ILE A 73 2.61 -4.73 -13.19
C ILE A 73 3.96 -4.95 -13.89
N ILE A 74 4.09 -6.12 -14.51
CA ILE A 74 5.35 -6.60 -15.07
C ILE A 74 5.22 -6.69 -16.58
N GLU A 75 6.19 -6.13 -17.30
CA GLU A 75 6.30 -6.24 -18.74
C GLU A 75 7.49 -7.09 -19.17
N ARG A 76 7.27 -7.95 -20.14
CA ARG A 76 8.34 -8.57 -20.91
C ARG A 76 8.18 -8.22 -22.38
N ALA A 77 9.01 -7.29 -22.84
CA ALA A 77 9.05 -6.89 -24.24
C ALA A 77 9.74 -7.97 -25.09
N SER A 78 9.15 -8.23 -26.26
CA SER A 78 9.74 -9.07 -27.29
C SER A 78 9.84 -8.29 -28.59
N PRO A 79 11.01 -8.13 -29.20
CA PRO A 79 11.17 -7.42 -30.46
C PRO A 79 10.34 -8.02 -31.62
N ALA A 80 10.08 -9.32 -31.56
CA ALA A 80 9.40 -10.05 -32.63
C ALA A 80 7.86 -10.12 -32.43
N TRP A 81 7.37 -10.11 -31.19
CA TRP A 81 5.99 -10.49 -30.89
C TRP A 81 5.22 -9.44 -30.09
N GLY A 82 5.82 -8.28 -29.79
CA GLY A 82 5.22 -7.24 -28.93
C GLY A 82 5.51 -7.45 -27.45
N SER A 83 4.71 -6.82 -26.60
CA SER A 83 4.91 -6.85 -25.15
C SER A 83 3.89 -7.74 -24.45
N TRP A 84 4.36 -8.62 -23.59
CA TRP A 84 3.52 -9.34 -22.65
C TRP A 84 3.43 -8.55 -21.36
N ILE A 85 2.20 -8.35 -20.89
CA ILE A 85 1.93 -7.84 -19.55
C ILE A 85 1.39 -8.97 -18.70
N TRP A 86 1.81 -9.02 -17.43
CA TRP A 86 1.12 -9.75 -16.39
C TRP A 86 1.06 -8.95 -15.11
N ILE A 87 0.04 -9.25 -14.33
CA ILE A 87 -0.20 -8.62 -13.05
C ILE A 87 -0.09 -9.70 -11.99
N GLU A 88 0.79 -9.47 -11.04
CA GLU A 88 0.95 -10.30 -9.84
C GLU A 88 0.36 -9.57 -8.65
N VAL A 89 -0.34 -10.34 -7.80
CA VAL A 89 -0.90 -9.85 -6.54
C VAL A 89 -0.32 -10.66 -5.41
N GLY A 90 0.05 -10.02 -4.32
CA GLY A 90 0.55 -10.70 -3.14
C GLY A 90 1.47 -9.86 -2.28
N GLY A 91 2.04 -10.49 -1.25
CA GLY A 91 3.07 -9.90 -0.39
C GLY A 91 4.46 -9.97 -1.01
N PHE A 92 5.48 -9.59 -0.23
CA PHE A 92 6.87 -9.68 -0.70
C PHE A 92 7.37 -11.12 -0.83
N VAL A 93 6.78 -12.07 -0.09
CA VAL A 93 7.25 -13.46 -0.01
C VAL A 93 6.54 -14.37 -1.01
N SER A 94 5.23 -14.16 -1.22
CA SER A 94 4.43 -14.95 -2.15
C SER A 94 3.62 -14.04 -3.05
N LYS A 95 3.67 -14.31 -4.35
CA LYS A 95 2.96 -13.57 -5.38
C LYS A 95 2.25 -14.55 -6.30
N GLU A 96 1.06 -14.19 -6.74
CA GLU A 96 0.27 -14.98 -7.67
C GLU A 96 0.02 -14.17 -8.95
N ILE A 97 0.20 -14.80 -10.10
CA ILE A 97 -0.13 -14.19 -11.40
C ILE A 97 -1.64 -14.29 -11.57
N VAL A 98 -2.32 -13.16 -11.50
CA VAL A 98 -3.78 -13.07 -11.63
C VAL A 98 -4.25 -12.70 -13.02
N TYR A 99 -3.39 -12.03 -13.80
CA TYR A 99 -3.71 -11.58 -15.15
C TYR A 99 -2.50 -11.69 -16.06
N ARG A 100 -2.73 -12.08 -17.34
CA ARG A 100 -1.68 -12.12 -18.35
C ARG A 100 -2.29 -11.92 -19.73
N GLU A 101 -1.75 -10.93 -20.47
CA GLU A 101 -2.19 -10.66 -21.84
C GLU A 101 -1.06 -10.05 -22.69
N MET A 102 -1.15 -10.22 -23.99
CA MET A 102 -0.23 -9.59 -24.93
C MET A 102 -0.77 -8.22 -25.37
N LEU A 103 0.04 -7.18 -25.16
CA LEU A 103 -0.33 -5.82 -25.54
C LEU A 103 -0.18 -5.63 -27.06
N LYS A 104 -1.23 -5.09 -27.65
CA LYS A 104 -1.22 -4.59 -29.01
C LYS A 104 -0.88 -3.09 -28.98
N PRO A 105 -0.08 -2.57 -29.93
CA PRO A 105 0.36 -1.17 -29.95
C PRO A 105 -0.72 -0.21 -30.45
N ARG A 106 -1.92 -0.27 -29.86
CA ARG A 106 -3.05 0.61 -30.14
C ARG A 106 -3.58 1.14 -28.82
N ALA A 107 -3.68 2.45 -28.69
CA ALA A 107 -4.09 3.10 -27.42
C ALA A 107 -5.42 2.56 -26.87
N GLU A 108 -6.42 2.41 -27.72
CA GLU A 108 -7.74 1.86 -27.33
C GLU A 108 -7.65 0.42 -26.80
N GLU A 109 -6.81 -0.41 -27.40
CA GLU A 109 -6.60 -1.80 -26.97
C GLU A 109 -5.84 -1.85 -25.64
N ILE A 110 -4.85 -0.96 -25.47
CA ILE A 110 -4.09 -0.86 -24.21
C ILE A 110 -5.02 -0.43 -23.07
N GLU A 111 -5.84 0.61 -23.28
CA GLU A 111 -6.82 1.08 -22.30
C GLU A 111 -7.82 -0.02 -21.93
N LYS A 112 -8.38 -0.70 -22.93
CA LYS A 112 -9.31 -1.81 -22.71
C LYS A 112 -8.67 -2.95 -21.91
N THR A 113 -7.42 -3.31 -22.27
CA THR A 113 -6.66 -4.36 -21.59
C THR A 113 -6.35 -3.97 -20.14
N ALA A 114 -6.04 -2.71 -19.87
CA ALA A 114 -5.81 -2.19 -18.53
C ALA A 114 -7.09 -2.25 -17.67
N LYS A 115 -8.23 -1.81 -18.21
CA LYS A 115 -9.53 -1.90 -17.52
C LYS A 115 -9.88 -3.34 -17.15
N LYS A 116 -9.70 -4.28 -18.09
CA LYS A 116 -9.91 -5.71 -17.84
C LYS A 116 -8.96 -6.23 -16.74
N GLY A 117 -7.69 -5.82 -16.76
CA GLY A 117 -6.74 -6.15 -15.69
C GLY A 117 -7.20 -5.68 -14.33
N VAL A 118 -7.73 -4.46 -14.21
CA VAL A 118 -8.30 -3.91 -12.97
C VAL A 118 -9.46 -4.76 -12.47
N GLU A 119 -10.39 -5.14 -13.34
CA GLU A 119 -11.55 -5.97 -12.97
C GLU A 119 -11.12 -7.33 -12.43
N VAL A 120 -10.19 -8.00 -13.12
CA VAL A 120 -9.67 -9.31 -12.68
C VAL A 120 -8.96 -9.23 -11.35
N VAL A 121 -8.15 -8.20 -11.12
CA VAL A 121 -7.48 -7.99 -9.83
C VAL A 121 -8.47 -7.73 -8.71
N LYS A 122 -9.50 -6.90 -8.94
CA LYS A 122 -10.55 -6.66 -7.95
C LYS A 122 -11.30 -7.94 -7.59
N GLU A 123 -11.68 -8.73 -8.59
CA GLU A 123 -12.35 -10.02 -8.38
C GLU A 123 -11.49 -10.97 -7.55
N HIS A 124 -10.20 -11.10 -7.90
CA HIS A 124 -9.25 -11.93 -7.15
C HIS A 124 -9.14 -11.51 -5.67
N LEU A 125 -9.03 -10.20 -5.41
CA LEU A 125 -8.97 -9.67 -4.05
C LEU A 125 -10.25 -9.93 -3.25
N TYR A 126 -11.42 -9.86 -3.87
CA TYR A 126 -12.68 -10.23 -3.22
C TYR A 126 -12.72 -11.71 -2.87
N HIS A 127 -12.27 -12.60 -3.76
CA HIS A 127 -12.18 -14.05 -3.48
C HIS A 127 -11.22 -14.35 -2.33
N LEU A 128 -10.06 -13.70 -2.28
CA LEU A 128 -9.13 -13.87 -1.16
C LEU A 128 -9.74 -13.45 0.18
N LYS A 129 -10.50 -12.37 0.20
CA LYS A 129 -11.21 -11.90 1.40
C LYS A 129 -12.25 -12.90 1.88
N GLU A 130 -13.07 -13.44 0.97
CA GLU A 130 -14.10 -14.43 1.32
C GLU A 130 -13.46 -15.72 1.84
N TYR A 131 -12.43 -16.22 1.16
CA TYR A 131 -11.71 -17.42 1.58
C TYR A 131 -11.02 -17.25 2.93
N GLY A 132 -10.39 -16.11 3.17
CA GLY A 132 -9.80 -15.77 4.47
C GLY A 132 -10.83 -15.75 5.60
N LYS A 133 -12.03 -15.25 5.34
CA LYS A 133 -13.14 -15.24 6.28
C LYS A 133 -13.62 -16.66 6.62
N GLU A 134 -13.77 -17.51 5.61
CA GLU A 134 -14.17 -18.91 5.80
C GLU A 134 -13.14 -19.73 6.60
N LEU A 135 -11.84 -19.48 6.39
CA LEU A 135 -10.78 -20.11 7.17
C LEU A 135 -10.83 -19.64 8.64
N GLY A 136 -10.98 -18.34 8.88
CA GLY A 136 -11.09 -17.78 10.22
C GLY A 136 -12.31 -18.32 11.01
N GLU A 137 -13.44 -18.49 10.35
CA GLU A 137 -14.65 -19.06 10.95
C GLU A 137 -14.46 -20.58 11.28
N ARG A 138 -13.76 -21.32 10.44
CA ARG A 138 -13.44 -22.74 10.70
C ARG A 138 -12.50 -22.93 11.87
N ASP A 139 -11.46 -22.12 11.98
CA ASP A 139 -10.50 -22.21 13.08
C ASP A 139 -11.15 -21.87 14.43
N MET A 140 -12.10 -20.95 14.46
CA MET A 140 -12.83 -20.62 15.68
C MET A 140 -13.87 -21.68 16.07
N ALA A 141 -14.42 -22.40 15.11
CA ALA A 141 -15.36 -23.51 15.38
C ALA A 141 -14.66 -24.80 15.83
N GLY A 142 -13.36 -24.95 15.59
CA GLY A 142 -12.58 -26.16 15.88
C GLY A 142 -11.94 -26.22 17.26
N THR A 143 -11.90 -25.15 18.04
CA THR A 143 -11.24 -25.11 19.36
C THR A 143 -12.18 -25.39 20.55
N GLY A 144 -13.22 -26.18 20.34
CA GLY A 144 -13.97 -26.80 21.42
C GLY A 144 -13.19 -27.97 22.01
N ILE A 145 -12.10 -27.71 22.74
CA ILE A 145 -11.43 -28.73 23.55
C ILE A 145 -12.24 -28.85 24.85
N TYR A 146 -12.86 -29.99 25.03
CA TYR A 146 -13.43 -30.44 26.29
C TYR A 146 -12.32 -31.07 27.16
#